data_a8acae75d2a36c5dce5f566783927674
#
_entry.id   a8acae75d2a36c5dce5f566783927674
#
_cell.length_a   1.000
_cell.length_b   1.000
_cell.length_c   1.000
_cell.angle_alpha   90.00
_cell.angle_beta   90.00
_cell.angle_gamma   90.00
#
_symmetry.space_group_name_H-M   'P 1'
#
loop_
_entity.id
_entity.type
_entity.pdbx_description
1 polymer ?
#
loop_
_entity_poly.entity_id
_entity_poly.type
_entity_poly.pdbx_seq_one_letter_code
_entity_poly.pdbx_strand_id
1 'polypeptide(L)'
;MKTKIFCDSADYETIKFFNNKNLVDGFTTNPSLMRLAGAKNYRDYSLKILKICQKKPISFEVFADNPKEMLKQAYKINTWAKNVYVKIPVVNSKGVFMGSVIKELSEKGIKLNITAIYSFEQVNKVLKCLDKKTKSIVSIFAGRMADKGKDPLPIFK
;
A
#
# COMPACT_ATOMS: atom_id res chain seq x y z
N MET A 1 17.87 0.25 -14.39
CA MET A 1 16.56 -0.13 -13.80
C MET A 1 15.49 0.78 -14.38
N LYS A 2 14.35 0.28 -14.87
CA LYS A 2 13.30 1.13 -15.44
C LYS A 2 12.39 1.63 -14.32
N THR A 3 12.11 2.93 -14.28
CA THR A 3 11.14 3.52 -13.35
C THR A 3 9.75 2.96 -13.62
N LYS A 4 9.04 2.59 -12.56
CA LYS A 4 7.64 2.13 -12.62
C LYS A 4 6.72 3.24 -12.14
N ILE A 5 5.62 3.44 -12.84
CA ILE A 5 4.62 4.46 -12.54
C ILE A 5 3.37 3.78 -11.95
N PHE A 6 2.92 4.23 -10.81
CA PHE A 6 1.69 3.77 -10.16
C PHE A 6 0.65 4.89 -10.13
N CYS A 7 -0.60 4.56 -10.42
CA CYS A 7 -1.73 5.48 -10.27
C CYS A 7 -2.32 5.34 -8.87
N ASP A 8 -2.37 6.44 -8.11
CA ASP A 8 -3.02 6.49 -6.79
C ASP A 8 -4.48 6.93 -6.97
N SER A 9 -5.39 5.98 -7.09
CA SER A 9 -6.81 6.22 -7.30
C SER A 9 -7.65 5.02 -6.87
N ALA A 10 -8.86 5.27 -6.38
CA ALA A 10 -9.89 4.26 -6.18
C ALA A 10 -11.08 4.42 -7.13
N ASP A 11 -11.08 5.47 -7.98
CA ASP A 11 -12.14 5.67 -8.96
C ASP A 11 -12.10 4.58 -10.03
N TYR A 12 -13.27 3.94 -10.23
CA TYR A 12 -13.40 2.78 -11.11
C TYR A 12 -13.06 3.09 -12.57
N GLU A 13 -13.57 4.20 -13.09
CA GLU A 13 -13.35 4.56 -14.49
C GLU A 13 -11.91 5.03 -14.73
N THR A 14 -11.31 5.73 -13.78
CA THR A 14 -9.89 6.10 -13.81
C THR A 14 -9.01 4.85 -13.86
N ILE A 15 -9.22 3.89 -12.96
CA ILE A 15 -8.44 2.64 -12.93
C ILE A 15 -8.62 1.87 -14.24
N LYS A 16 -9.85 1.73 -14.74
CA LYS A 16 -10.17 1.07 -16.00
C LYS A 16 -9.47 1.73 -17.18
N PHE A 17 -9.51 3.06 -17.27
CA PHE A 17 -8.84 3.82 -18.34
C PHE A 17 -7.34 3.57 -18.34
N PHE A 18 -6.64 3.81 -17.22
CA PHE A 18 -5.19 3.65 -17.14
C PHE A 18 -4.75 2.19 -17.32
N ASN A 19 -5.55 1.25 -16.84
CA ASN A 19 -5.28 -0.18 -17.03
C ASN A 19 -5.37 -0.59 -18.50
N ASN A 20 -6.44 -0.19 -19.19
CA ASN A 20 -6.68 -0.55 -20.59
C ASN A 20 -5.68 0.12 -21.55
N LYS A 21 -5.29 1.37 -21.28
CA LYS A 21 -4.28 2.10 -22.06
C LYS A 21 -2.86 1.70 -21.74
N ASN A 22 -2.64 0.83 -20.76
CA ASN A 22 -1.33 0.38 -20.29
C ASN A 22 -0.36 1.53 -19.94
N LEU A 23 -0.89 2.61 -19.36
CA LEU A 23 -0.13 3.83 -19.05
C LEU A 23 0.59 3.75 -17.70
N VAL A 24 0.26 2.77 -16.86
CA VAL A 24 0.84 2.60 -15.53
C VAL A 24 1.22 1.14 -15.27
N ASP A 25 2.16 0.94 -14.36
CA ASP A 25 2.66 -0.38 -13.95
C ASP A 25 1.86 -0.99 -12.80
N GLY A 26 1.05 -0.21 -12.10
CA GLY A 26 0.23 -0.65 -10.98
C GLY A 26 -0.65 0.44 -10.41
N PHE A 27 -1.34 0.11 -9.33
CA PHE A 27 -2.27 1.00 -8.65
C PHE A 27 -2.07 0.98 -7.15
N THR A 28 -2.34 2.12 -6.51
CA THR A 28 -2.47 2.22 -5.06
C THR A 28 -3.82 2.80 -4.71
N THR A 29 -4.40 2.33 -3.63
CA THR A 29 -5.63 2.86 -3.05
C THR A 29 -5.40 3.20 -1.58
N ASN A 30 -6.38 3.84 -0.98
CA ASN A 30 -6.47 4.01 0.46
C ASN A 30 -7.95 4.16 0.87
N PRO A 31 -8.29 4.02 2.17
CA PRO A 31 -9.67 4.12 2.63
C PRO A 31 -10.37 5.43 2.27
N SER A 32 -9.64 6.55 2.28
CA SER A 32 -10.20 7.86 1.94
C SER A 32 -10.57 7.96 0.46
N LEU A 33 -9.69 7.51 -0.44
CA LEU A 33 -9.96 7.44 -1.87
C LEU A 33 -11.12 6.51 -2.18
N MET A 34 -11.20 5.35 -1.50
CA MET A 34 -12.31 4.40 -1.65
C MET A 34 -13.65 5.04 -1.26
N ARG A 35 -13.68 5.77 -0.14
CA ARG A 35 -14.87 6.51 0.29
C ARG A 35 -15.26 7.60 -0.70
N LEU A 36 -14.32 8.39 -1.19
CA LEU A 36 -14.55 9.43 -2.21
C LEU A 36 -15.08 8.83 -3.52
N ALA A 37 -14.65 7.64 -3.89
CA ALA A 37 -15.13 6.90 -5.05
C ALA A 37 -16.51 6.22 -4.82
N GLY A 38 -17.17 6.47 -3.68
CA GLY A 38 -18.50 5.98 -3.38
C GLY A 38 -18.57 4.54 -2.85
N ALA A 39 -17.47 4.00 -2.34
CA ALA A 39 -17.45 2.66 -1.74
C ALA A 39 -18.29 2.62 -0.46
N LYS A 40 -19.45 1.95 -0.51
CA LYS A 40 -20.29 1.68 0.67
C LYS A 40 -19.75 0.52 1.49
N ASN A 41 -19.17 -0.48 0.83
CA ASN A 41 -18.49 -1.62 1.43
C ASN A 41 -17.11 -1.75 0.81
N TYR A 42 -16.08 -1.70 1.65
CA TYR A 42 -14.68 -1.69 1.21
C TYR A 42 -14.29 -2.96 0.45
N ARG A 43 -14.67 -4.14 0.99
CA ARG A 43 -14.36 -5.42 0.36
C ARG A 43 -15.03 -5.54 -1.01
N ASP A 44 -16.32 -5.27 -1.08
CA ASP A 44 -17.09 -5.46 -2.32
C ASP A 44 -16.61 -4.50 -3.41
N TYR A 45 -16.29 -3.27 -3.03
CA TYR A 45 -15.73 -2.29 -3.95
C TYR A 45 -14.31 -2.69 -4.41
N SER A 46 -13.47 -3.19 -3.51
CA SER A 46 -12.15 -3.72 -3.86
C SER A 46 -12.24 -4.87 -4.83
N LEU A 47 -13.16 -5.82 -4.61
CA LEU A 47 -13.41 -6.93 -5.53
C LEU A 47 -13.93 -6.46 -6.90
N LYS A 48 -14.74 -5.39 -6.94
CA LYS A 48 -15.18 -4.76 -8.19
C LYS A 48 -13.97 -4.20 -8.97
N ILE A 49 -13.05 -3.50 -8.31
CA ILE A 49 -11.82 -2.99 -8.92
C ILE A 49 -10.94 -4.14 -9.40
N LEU A 50 -10.79 -5.20 -8.62
CA LEU A 50 -9.96 -6.36 -8.99
C LEU A 50 -10.44 -7.07 -10.25
N LYS A 51 -11.73 -7.01 -10.60
CA LYS A 51 -12.25 -7.57 -11.87
C LYS A 51 -11.64 -6.87 -13.10
N ILE A 52 -11.33 -5.58 -13.01
CA ILE A 52 -10.71 -4.82 -14.11
C ILE A 52 -9.19 -4.74 -14.02
N CYS A 53 -8.60 -4.95 -12.84
CA CYS A 53 -7.16 -4.91 -12.60
C CYS A 53 -6.64 -6.28 -12.14
N GLN A 54 -6.60 -7.26 -13.05
CA GLN A 54 -6.25 -8.65 -12.70
C GLN A 54 -4.74 -8.93 -12.71
N LYS A 55 -3.97 -8.20 -13.52
CA LYS A 55 -2.54 -8.51 -13.78
C LYS A 55 -1.58 -7.55 -13.09
N LYS A 56 -1.92 -6.26 -13.03
CA LYS A 56 -1.05 -5.24 -12.45
C LYS A 56 -1.15 -5.26 -10.92
N PRO A 57 -0.05 -5.01 -10.20
CA PRO A 57 -0.09 -4.88 -8.75
C PRO A 57 -1.06 -3.77 -8.32
N ILE A 58 -1.83 -4.05 -7.28
CA ILE A 58 -2.73 -3.09 -6.66
C ILE A 58 -2.67 -3.20 -5.15
N SER A 59 -2.62 -2.07 -4.46
CA SER A 59 -2.51 -2.02 -3.00
C SER A 59 -3.84 -1.65 -2.34
N PHE A 60 -4.25 -2.46 -1.35
CA PHE A 60 -5.39 -2.19 -0.47
C PHE A 60 -4.91 -2.11 0.98
N GLU A 61 -5.38 -1.10 1.71
CA GLU A 61 -4.90 -0.75 3.04
C GLU A 61 -5.76 -1.37 4.15
N VAL A 62 -5.12 -1.79 5.24
CA VAL A 62 -5.80 -2.17 6.48
C VAL A 62 -6.35 -0.93 7.20
N PHE A 63 -7.41 -1.09 7.98
CA PHE A 63 -8.02 0.00 8.77
C PHE A 63 -7.71 -0.08 10.24
N ALA A 64 -7.33 -1.26 10.74
CA ALA A 64 -7.10 -1.49 12.15
C ALA A 64 -5.89 -0.69 12.63
N ASP A 65 -5.96 -0.25 13.88
CA ASP A 65 -4.91 0.52 14.54
C ASP A 65 -4.06 -0.32 15.50
N ASN A 66 -4.52 -1.52 15.87
CA ASN A 66 -3.74 -2.43 16.70
C ASN A 66 -3.17 -3.62 15.90
N PRO A 67 -2.00 -4.16 16.29
CA PRO A 67 -1.31 -5.20 15.55
C PRO A 67 -2.13 -6.46 15.27
N LYS A 68 -2.89 -6.95 16.24
CA LYS A 68 -3.67 -8.19 16.13
C LYS A 68 -4.77 -8.08 15.07
N GLU A 69 -5.54 -7.00 15.10
CA GLU A 69 -6.58 -6.77 14.10
C GLU A 69 -5.99 -6.39 12.73
N MET A 70 -4.84 -5.71 12.70
CA MET A 70 -4.09 -5.43 11.48
C MET A 70 -3.70 -6.73 10.76
N LEU A 71 -3.13 -7.69 11.47
CA LEU A 71 -2.80 -9.02 10.94
C LEU A 71 -4.04 -9.72 10.38
N LYS A 72 -5.13 -9.75 11.14
CA LYS A 72 -6.40 -10.38 10.72
C LYS A 72 -6.94 -9.77 9.42
N GLN A 73 -6.93 -8.43 9.33
CA GLN A 73 -7.34 -7.73 8.12
C GLN A 73 -6.38 -8.00 6.96
N ALA A 74 -5.07 -7.97 7.21
CA ALA A 74 -4.06 -8.23 6.21
C ALA A 74 -4.18 -9.62 5.57
N TYR A 75 -4.37 -10.65 6.38
CA TYR A 75 -4.64 -12.00 5.88
C TYR A 75 -5.87 -12.04 5.00
N LYS A 76 -6.97 -11.40 5.42
CA LYS A 76 -8.20 -11.33 4.63
C LYS A 76 -8.01 -10.60 3.29
N ILE A 77 -7.34 -9.45 3.29
CA ILE A 77 -7.06 -8.67 2.08
C ILE A 77 -6.18 -9.48 1.12
N ASN A 78 -5.17 -10.18 1.62
CA ASN A 78 -4.29 -11.01 0.80
C ASN A 78 -5.02 -12.12 0.03
N THR A 79 -6.17 -12.61 0.53
CA THR A 79 -6.96 -13.65 -0.16
C THR A 79 -7.77 -13.14 -1.34
N TRP A 80 -7.88 -11.82 -1.54
CA TRP A 80 -8.78 -11.27 -2.57
C TRP A 80 -8.30 -11.51 -4.00
N ALA A 81 -6.99 -11.42 -4.26
CA ALA A 81 -6.39 -11.79 -5.55
C ALA A 81 -4.86 -11.91 -5.47
N LYS A 82 -4.27 -12.63 -6.44
CA LYS A 82 -2.82 -12.87 -6.50
C LYS A 82 -1.98 -11.61 -6.73
N ASN A 83 -2.53 -10.54 -7.30
CA ASN A 83 -1.85 -9.28 -7.59
C ASN A 83 -2.01 -8.23 -6.48
N VAL A 84 -2.64 -8.57 -5.38
CA VAL A 84 -2.81 -7.67 -4.23
C VAL A 84 -1.49 -7.50 -3.47
N TYR A 85 -1.20 -6.27 -3.08
CA TYR A 85 -0.24 -5.88 -2.06
C TYR A 85 -1.00 -5.34 -0.87
N VAL A 86 -0.80 -5.92 0.30
CA VAL A 86 -1.45 -5.43 1.52
C VAL A 86 -0.72 -4.17 1.98
N LYS A 87 -1.44 -3.07 2.09
CA LYS A 87 -0.88 -1.79 2.48
C LYS A 87 -0.96 -1.63 4.00
N ILE A 88 0.21 -1.44 4.63
CA ILE A 88 0.39 -1.36 6.08
C ILE A 88 1.04 -0.01 6.43
N PRO A 89 0.46 0.81 7.31
CA PRO A 89 1.13 2.03 7.78
C PRO A 89 2.36 1.67 8.62
N VAL A 90 3.45 2.43 8.46
CA VAL A 90 4.71 2.18 9.20
C VAL A 90 4.54 2.34 10.70
N VAL A 91 3.64 3.21 11.13
CA VAL A 91 3.23 3.41 12.53
C VAL A 91 1.71 3.44 12.63
N ASN A 92 1.16 3.12 13.81
CA ASN A 92 -0.26 3.30 14.08
C ASN A 92 -0.58 4.76 14.49
N SER A 93 -1.83 5.07 14.84
CA SER A 93 -2.27 6.40 15.26
C SER A 93 -1.56 6.94 16.51
N LYS A 94 -1.02 6.04 17.33
CA LYS A 94 -0.24 6.35 18.55
C LYS A 94 1.26 6.49 18.29
N GLY A 95 1.72 6.43 17.03
CA GLY A 95 3.13 6.49 16.66
C GLY A 95 3.92 5.20 16.93
N VAL A 96 3.25 4.09 17.28
CA VAL A 96 3.93 2.81 17.54
C VAL A 96 4.31 2.16 16.20
N PHE A 97 5.57 1.77 16.06
CA PHE A 97 6.10 1.12 14.87
C PHE A 97 5.49 -0.28 14.67
N MET A 98 4.98 -0.55 13.46
CA MET A 98 4.31 -1.81 13.12
C MET A 98 5.27 -2.92 12.66
N GLY A 99 6.50 -2.91 13.14
CA GLY A 99 7.56 -3.84 12.72
C GLY A 99 7.21 -5.32 12.91
N SER A 100 6.55 -5.70 14.00
CA SER A 100 6.12 -7.09 14.23
C SER A 100 5.10 -7.56 13.19
N VAL A 101 4.14 -6.71 12.82
CA VAL A 101 3.14 -6.99 11.78
C VAL A 101 3.81 -7.14 10.41
N ILE A 102 4.70 -6.20 10.07
CA ILE A 102 5.43 -6.20 8.81
C ILE A 102 6.27 -7.47 8.67
N LYS A 103 7.01 -7.82 9.74
CA LYS A 103 7.86 -9.01 9.78
C LYS A 103 7.04 -10.28 9.58
N GLU A 104 6.01 -10.49 10.39
CA GLU A 104 5.17 -11.70 10.32
C GLU A 104 4.55 -11.88 8.93
N LEU A 105 3.95 -10.82 8.35
CA LEU A 105 3.33 -10.91 7.04
C LEU A 105 4.34 -11.17 5.93
N SER A 106 5.51 -10.51 5.99
CA SER A 106 6.58 -10.66 5.02
C SER A 106 7.18 -12.08 5.05
N GLU A 107 7.47 -12.63 6.23
CA GLU A 107 7.97 -14.01 6.42
C GLU A 107 6.98 -15.07 5.89
N LYS A 108 5.67 -14.77 5.90
CA LYS A 108 4.63 -15.62 5.32
C LYS A 108 4.43 -15.42 3.81
N GLY A 109 5.30 -14.67 3.14
CA GLY A 109 5.24 -14.45 1.69
C GLY A 109 4.14 -13.51 1.23
N ILE A 110 3.50 -12.76 2.13
CA ILE A 110 2.47 -11.79 1.80
C ILE A 110 3.11 -10.53 1.22
N LYS A 111 2.74 -10.16 0.01
CA LYS A 111 3.25 -8.96 -0.64
C LYS A 111 2.74 -7.71 0.07
N LEU A 112 3.66 -6.82 0.44
CA LEU A 112 3.37 -5.64 1.26
C LEU A 112 3.64 -4.34 0.51
N ASN A 113 2.87 -3.32 0.85
CA ASN A 113 3.16 -1.92 0.58
C ASN A 113 3.21 -1.17 1.92
N ILE A 114 4.42 -0.91 2.43
CA ILE A 114 4.59 -0.19 3.69
C ILE A 114 4.49 1.30 3.40
N THR A 115 3.52 1.95 4.03
CA THR A 115 3.11 3.31 3.70
C THR A 115 3.28 4.29 4.86
N ALA A 116 3.04 5.58 4.58
CA ALA A 116 3.18 6.68 5.53
C ALA A 116 4.60 6.83 6.09
N ILE A 117 5.62 6.60 5.27
CA ILE A 117 7.03 6.76 5.65
C ILE A 117 7.46 8.20 5.39
N TYR A 118 8.07 8.83 6.40
CA TYR A 118 8.51 10.23 6.39
C TYR A 118 9.98 10.42 6.74
N SER A 119 10.73 9.36 7.05
CA SER A 119 12.13 9.48 7.44
C SER A 119 12.98 8.28 6.98
N PHE A 120 14.28 8.54 6.79
CA PHE A 120 15.26 7.50 6.49
C PHE A 120 15.35 6.44 7.62
N GLU A 121 15.19 6.87 8.88
CA GLU A 121 15.16 5.96 10.02
C GLU A 121 14.00 4.96 9.91
N GLN A 122 12.80 5.42 9.53
CA GLN A 122 11.66 4.53 9.28
C GLN A 122 11.93 3.55 8.15
N VAL A 123 12.56 3.99 7.04
CA VAL A 123 12.99 3.10 5.96
C VAL A 123 13.88 1.99 6.49
N ASN A 124 14.94 2.35 7.24
CA ASN A 124 15.88 1.38 7.79
C ASN A 124 15.22 0.38 8.74
N LYS A 125 14.29 0.84 9.60
CA LYS A 125 13.54 -0.05 10.48
C LYS A 125 12.66 -1.02 9.67
N VAL A 126 11.99 -0.56 8.64
CA VAL A 126 11.17 -1.38 7.75
C VAL A 126 12.02 -2.43 7.02
N LEU A 127 13.15 -2.05 6.44
CA LEU A 127 14.03 -2.97 5.71
C LEU A 127 14.52 -4.14 6.58
N LYS A 128 14.72 -3.92 7.89
CA LYS A 128 15.09 -4.97 8.84
C LYS A 128 13.95 -5.97 9.15
N CYS A 129 12.71 -5.59 8.86
CA CYS A 129 11.53 -6.43 9.06
C CYS A 129 11.10 -7.19 7.80
N LEU A 130 11.59 -6.81 6.62
CA LEU A 130 11.18 -7.43 5.37
C LEU A 130 12.01 -8.68 5.05
N ASP A 131 11.32 -9.76 4.69
CA ASP A 131 11.94 -10.95 4.11
C ASP A 131 12.39 -10.66 2.66
N LYS A 132 13.63 -11.01 2.34
CA LYS A 132 14.26 -10.75 1.02
C LYS A 132 13.59 -11.52 -0.14
N LYS A 133 12.88 -12.61 0.16
CA LYS A 133 12.18 -13.43 -0.85
C LYS A 133 10.79 -12.89 -1.17
N THR A 134 10.24 -12.05 -0.30
CA THR A 134 8.88 -11.51 -0.44
C THR A 134 8.90 -10.13 -1.10
N LYS A 135 8.14 -9.99 -2.20
CA LYS A 135 8.03 -8.70 -2.90
C LYS A 135 7.38 -7.65 -2.01
N SER A 136 8.04 -6.51 -1.86
CA SER A 136 7.54 -5.41 -1.05
C SER A 136 7.74 -4.06 -1.74
N ILE A 137 6.89 -3.10 -1.40
CA ILE A 137 6.97 -1.70 -1.79
C ILE A 137 7.16 -0.89 -0.50
N VAL A 138 8.10 0.05 -0.51
CA VAL A 138 8.34 0.99 0.58
C VAL A 138 7.94 2.38 0.07
N SER A 139 6.81 2.91 0.58
CA SER A 139 6.20 4.14 0.08
C SER A 139 6.54 5.33 0.97
N ILE A 140 7.49 6.15 0.51
CA ILE A 140 7.86 7.42 1.14
C ILE A 140 6.85 8.50 0.69
N PHE A 141 6.30 9.24 1.65
CA PHE A 141 5.28 10.27 1.40
C PHE A 141 5.89 11.62 1.02
N ALA A 142 6.68 11.63 -0.07
CA ALA A 142 7.36 12.82 -0.58
C ALA A 142 6.40 13.99 -0.85
N GLY A 143 5.26 13.75 -1.50
CA GLY A 143 4.27 14.77 -1.76
C GLY A 143 3.73 15.42 -0.49
N ARG A 144 3.40 14.61 0.54
CA ARG A 144 2.94 15.11 1.84
C ARG A 144 4.01 15.89 2.60
N MET A 145 5.29 15.60 2.37
CA MET A 145 6.40 16.38 2.92
C MET A 145 6.48 17.73 2.20
N ALA A 146 6.41 17.74 0.88
CA ALA A 146 6.41 18.95 0.08
C ALA A 146 5.21 19.87 0.41
N ASP A 147 4.00 19.33 0.59
CA ASP A 147 2.82 20.07 1.04
C ASP A 147 3.02 20.80 2.38
N LYS A 148 3.95 20.29 3.22
CA LYS A 148 4.34 20.90 4.50
C LYS A 148 5.62 21.74 4.41
N GLY A 149 6.08 22.07 3.20
CA GLY A 149 7.30 22.85 2.98
C GLY A 149 8.60 22.11 3.33
N LYS A 150 8.58 20.76 3.42
CA LYS A 150 9.77 19.95 3.74
C LYS A 150 10.33 19.34 2.45
N ASP A 151 11.65 19.47 2.25
CA ASP A 151 12.34 18.80 1.14
C ASP A 151 12.38 17.27 1.37
N PRO A 152 11.78 16.45 0.48
CA PRO A 152 11.84 15.00 0.61
C PRO A 152 13.13 14.37 0.08
N LEU A 153 13.95 15.09 -0.70
CA LEU A 153 15.12 14.54 -1.39
C LEU A 153 16.15 13.86 -0.46
N PRO A 154 16.42 14.34 0.77
CA PRO A 154 17.37 13.69 1.66
C PRO A 154 17.00 12.25 2.05
N ILE A 155 15.72 11.84 1.91
CA ILE A 155 15.28 10.49 2.24
C ILE A 155 15.55 9.50 1.09
N PHE A 156 15.76 10.01 -0.12
CA PHE A 156 16.00 9.18 -1.31
C PHE A 156 17.50 9.02 -1.65
N LYS A 157 18.37 9.75 -0.97
CA LYS A 157 19.82 9.68 -1.12
C LYS A 157 20.43 8.75 -0.07
#